data_55c00ceb01dca4b4e76995a0543e0833
#
_entry.id   55c00ceb01dca4b4e76995a0543e0833
#
_cell.length_a   1.000
_cell.length_b   1.000
_cell.length_c   1.000
_cell.angle_alpha   90.00
_cell.angle_beta   90.00
_cell.angle_gamma   90.00
#
_symmetry.space_group_name_H-M   'P 1'
#
loop_
_entity.id
_entity.type
_entity.pdbx_description
1 polymer ?
#
loop_
_entity_poly.entity_id
_entity_poly.type
_entity_poly.pdbx_seq_one_letter_code
_entity_poly.pdbx_strand_id
1 'polypeptide(L)'
;MIIPFKNNTPDVSEAAFVAESAQIIGSVKMHEGSCVLFNSTVRGDNGLIEIGKYSNIQDGCTLHTSSAKEFSTMTIGDYVTVGHNAVLHGCTIGDGCLIGMGSIIMDGSVIGEHSIVGAGALVTSGKTYPPYSLIMGSPAKVVKTITPERADTLLGYAEGYYQKALEYKKVLG
;
A
#
# COMPACT_ATOMS: atom_id res chain seq x y z
N MET A 1 11.22 -1.29 12.33
CA MET A 1 12.44 -0.48 12.52
C MET A 1 12.38 0.75 11.61
N ILE A 2 12.61 1.96 12.13
CA ILE A 2 12.63 3.21 11.35
C ILE A 2 14.09 3.56 11.08
N ILE A 3 14.47 3.69 9.80
CA ILE A 3 15.87 3.79 9.35
C ILE A 3 16.05 5.04 8.49
N PRO A 4 16.79 6.05 8.96
CA PRO A 4 17.21 7.17 8.12
C PRO A 4 18.10 6.73 6.96
N PHE A 5 17.94 7.35 5.79
CA PHE A 5 18.82 7.13 4.65
C PHE A 5 19.22 8.47 4.02
N LYS A 6 20.54 8.73 3.95
CA LYS A 6 21.09 10.06 3.61
C LYS A 6 20.49 11.13 4.51
N ASN A 7 19.87 12.15 3.93
CA ASN A 7 19.27 13.27 4.67
C ASN A 7 17.76 13.08 4.91
N ASN A 8 17.21 11.90 4.64
CA ASN A 8 15.79 11.61 4.77
C ASN A 8 15.56 10.67 5.95
N THR A 9 14.73 11.11 6.89
CA THR A 9 14.22 10.30 7.99
C THR A 9 12.72 10.06 7.72
N PRO A 10 12.22 8.82 7.89
CA PRO A 10 10.79 8.58 7.75
C PRO A 10 9.95 9.47 8.68
N ASP A 11 8.92 10.10 8.11
CA ASP A 11 7.90 10.87 8.83
C ASP A 11 6.72 9.95 9.15
N VAL A 12 6.67 9.45 10.37
CA VAL A 12 5.67 8.48 10.81
C VAL A 12 4.76 9.12 11.85
N SER A 13 3.47 9.25 11.55
CA SER A 13 2.47 9.77 12.47
C SER A 13 2.49 8.98 13.79
N GLU A 14 2.35 9.67 14.94
CA GLU A 14 2.22 9.02 16.26
C GLU A 14 1.04 8.04 16.35
N ALA A 15 -0.03 8.29 15.57
CA ALA A 15 -1.18 7.41 15.46
C ALA A 15 -0.95 6.21 14.53
N ALA A 16 0.13 6.21 13.73
CA ALA A 16 0.47 5.07 12.87
C ALA A 16 1.03 3.89 13.69
N PHE A 17 0.99 2.68 13.10
CA PHE A 17 1.59 1.49 13.68
C PHE A 17 2.64 0.90 12.75
N VAL A 18 3.81 0.62 13.28
CA VAL A 18 4.89 -0.09 12.59
C VAL A 18 5.27 -1.31 13.42
N ALA A 19 5.04 -2.50 12.89
CA ALA A 19 5.44 -3.74 13.56
C ALA A 19 6.97 -3.77 13.77
N GLU A 20 7.43 -4.38 14.88
CA GLU A 20 8.84 -4.41 15.26
C GLU A 20 9.75 -4.97 14.15
N SER A 21 9.29 -6.02 13.45
CA SER A 21 10.03 -6.64 12.33
C SER A 21 9.89 -5.91 11.00
N ALA A 22 9.04 -4.88 10.89
CA ALA A 22 8.91 -4.08 9.67
C ALA A 22 10.06 -3.08 9.52
N GLN A 23 10.42 -2.76 8.27
CA GLN A 23 11.49 -1.82 7.93
C GLN A 23 10.89 -0.61 7.20
N ILE A 24 11.05 0.59 7.73
CA ILE A 24 10.65 1.87 7.10
C ILE A 24 11.93 2.67 6.87
N ILE A 25 12.30 2.91 5.62
CA ILE A 25 13.64 3.39 5.25
C ILE A 25 13.55 4.65 4.38
N GLY A 26 14.26 5.71 4.76
CA GLY A 26 14.49 6.91 3.95
C GLY A 26 13.25 7.81 3.83
N SER A 27 12.94 8.25 2.60
CA SER A 27 11.84 9.19 2.30
C SER A 27 10.50 8.48 2.31
N VAL A 28 9.95 8.24 3.50
CA VAL A 28 8.63 7.62 3.70
C VAL A 28 7.80 8.53 4.58
N LYS A 29 6.53 8.74 4.20
CA LYS A 29 5.53 9.43 5.00
C LYS A 29 4.36 8.51 5.29
N MET A 30 4.06 8.33 6.57
CA MET A 30 2.93 7.53 7.05
C MET A 30 1.93 8.42 7.78
N HIS A 31 0.70 8.47 7.27
CA HIS A 31 -0.36 9.28 7.84
C HIS A 31 -1.06 8.59 9.03
N GLU A 32 -1.95 9.34 9.66
CA GLU A 32 -2.76 8.92 10.81
C GLU A 32 -3.43 7.57 10.57
N GLY A 33 -3.36 6.68 11.54
CA GLY A 33 -4.03 5.38 11.53
C GLY A 33 -3.48 4.37 10.51
N SER A 34 -2.48 4.76 9.70
CA SER A 34 -1.83 3.80 8.79
C SER A 34 -1.04 2.75 9.56
N CYS A 35 -0.88 1.55 9.00
CA CYS A 35 -0.08 0.52 9.63
C CYS A 35 0.74 -0.30 8.64
N VAL A 36 1.95 -0.66 9.07
CA VAL A 36 2.84 -1.59 8.36
C VAL A 36 3.10 -2.78 9.26
N LEU A 37 2.67 -3.96 8.81
CA LEU A 37 2.71 -5.19 9.58
C LEU A 37 4.03 -5.95 9.40
N PHE A 38 4.07 -7.16 9.95
CA PHE A 38 5.31 -7.90 10.21
C PHE A 38 6.07 -8.26 8.93
N ASN A 39 7.41 -8.13 9.00
CA ASN A 39 8.36 -8.46 7.93
C ASN A 39 8.16 -7.71 6.61
N SER A 40 7.42 -6.60 6.64
CA SER A 40 7.24 -5.75 5.46
C SER A 40 8.35 -4.72 5.36
N THR A 41 8.71 -4.36 4.12
CA THR A 41 9.74 -3.36 3.84
C THR A 41 9.15 -2.23 3.00
N VAL A 42 9.25 -1.01 3.51
CA VAL A 42 8.91 0.23 2.81
C VAL A 42 10.18 1.04 2.64
N ARG A 43 10.72 1.09 1.42
CA ARG A 43 12.05 1.65 1.16
C ARG A 43 12.01 2.81 0.18
N GLY A 44 12.06 4.03 0.72
CA GLY A 44 12.09 5.30 0.00
C GLY A 44 13.51 5.87 -0.18
N ASP A 45 14.46 5.06 -0.64
CA ASP A 45 15.84 5.48 -0.88
C ASP A 45 16.07 6.14 -2.24
N ASN A 46 15.18 5.91 -3.20
CA ASN A 46 15.17 6.56 -4.52
C ASN A 46 14.18 7.73 -4.60
N GLY A 47 13.20 7.81 -3.68
CA GLY A 47 12.22 8.88 -3.66
C GLY A 47 11.10 8.65 -2.64
N LEU A 48 10.09 9.51 -2.67
CA LEU A 48 9.03 9.52 -1.66
C LEU A 48 8.05 8.35 -1.81
N ILE A 49 7.77 7.68 -0.70
CA ILE A 49 6.62 6.79 -0.54
C ILE A 49 5.66 7.41 0.46
N GLU A 50 4.43 7.64 0.05
CA GLU A 50 3.38 8.18 0.91
C GLU A 50 2.29 7.13 1.14
N ILE A 51 1.96 6.87 2.43
CA ILE A 51 0.91 5.92 2.84
C ILE A 51 -0.19 6.71 3.55
N GLY A 52 -1.36 6.75 2.94
CA GLY A 52 -2.52 7.50 3.37
C GLY A 52 -3.14 7.01 4.68
N LYS A 53 -4.12 7.77 5.16
CA LYS A 53 -4.79 7.52 6.44
C LYS A 53 -5.49 6.17 6.44
N TYR A 54 -5.39 5.48 7.58
CA TYR A 54 -6.05 4.19 7.83
C TYR A 54 -5.71 3.09 6.81
N SER A 55 -4.67 3.30 6.00
CA SER A 55 -4.18 2.28 5.05
C SER A 55 -3.27 1.27 5.73
N ASN A 56 -3.38 0.00 5.32
CA ASN A 56 -2.58 -1.06 5.91
C ASN A 56 -1.74 -1.80 4.86
N ILE A 57 -0.49 -2.05 5.24
CA ILE A 57 0.46 -2.86 4.49
C ILE A 57 0.66 -4.14 5.28
N GLN A 58 0.10 -5.24 4.79
CA GLN A 58 0.11 -6.53 5.49
C GLN A 58 1.47 -7.22 5.42
N ASP A 59 1.58 -8.36 6.11
CA ASP A 59 2.85 -9.03 6.34
C ASP A 59 3.59 -9.40 5.04
N GLY A 60 4.91 -9.24 5.05
CA GLY A 60 5.81 -9.65 3.97
C GLY A 60 5.74 -8.80 2.71
N CYS A 61 5.05 -7.64 2.72
CA CYS A 61 4.98 -6.76 1.56
C CYS A 61 6.29 -6.03 1.31
N THR A 62 6.54 -5.71 0.03
CA THR A 62 7.67 -4.87 -0.38
C THR A 62 7.16 -3.66 -1.16
N LEU A 63 7.42 -2.46 -0.66
CA LEU A 63 7.12 -1.19 -1.30
C LEU A 63 8.43 -0.47 -1.62
N HIS A 64 8.63 -0.12 -2.89
CA HIS A 64 9.83 0.57 -3.34
C HIS A 64 9.55 1.51 -4.51
N THR A 65 10.43 2.47 -4.73
CA THR A 65 10.36 3.40 -5.87
C THR A 65 11.50 3.16 -6.85
N SER A 66 11.27 3.52 -8.12
CA SER A 66 12.29 3.44 -9.16
C SER A 66 13.37 4.51 -8.98
N SER A 67 14.58 4.25 -9.48
CA SER A 67 15.61 5.27 -9.67
C SER A 67 15.31 6.19 -10.86
N ALA A 68 14.41 5.81 -11.77
CA ALA A 68 13.92 6.67 -12.83
C ALA A 68 13.05 7.79 -12.22
N LYS A 69 13.38 9.04 -12.53
CA LYS A 69 12.78 10.23 -11.91
C LYS A 69 11.25 10.26 -12.00
N GLU A 70 10.71 9.83 -13.13
CA GLU A 70 9.26 9.76 -13.37
C GLU A 70 8.52 8.75 -12.50
N PHE A 71 9.21 7.77 -11.92
CA PHE A 71 8.63 6.73 -11.05
C PHE A 71 9.25 6.73 -9.64
N SER A 72 9.89 7.83 -9.28
CA SER A 72 10.53 7.99 -7.95
C SER A 72 9.54 8.35 -6.84
N THR A 73 8.25 8.52 -7.14
CA THR A 73 7.19 8.75 -6.15
C THR A 73 6.20 7.60 -6.21
N MET A 74 5.79 7.13 -5.04
CA MET A 74 4.72 6.16 -4.90
C MET A 74 3.70 6.67 -3.90
N THR A 75 2.41 6.59 -4.26
CA THR A 75 1.31 7.03 -3.42
C THR A 75 0.35 5.88 -3.17
N ILE A 76 0.09 5.61 -1.91
CA ILE A 76 -0.99 4.76 -1.42
C ILE A 76 -2.02 5.70 -0.82
N GLY A 77 -3.24 5.71 -1.35
CA GLY A 77 -4.34 6.55 -0.88
C GLY A 77 -4.82 6.22 0.52
N ASP A 78 -5.91 6.81 0.93
CA ASP A 78 -6.55 6.57 2.22
C ASP A 78 -7.38 5.28 2.20
N TYR A 79 -7.51 4.59 3.34
CA TYR A 79 -8.30 3.35 3.51
C TYR A 79 -7.93 2.23 2.53
N VAL A 80 -6.67 2.15 2.10
CA VAL A 80 -6.17 1.07 1.22
C VAL A 80 -5.77 -0.14 2.05
N THR A 81 -6.17 -1.33 1.59
CA THR A 81 -5.67 -2.60 2.13
C THR A 81 -4.72 -3.24 1.14
N VAL A 82 -3.44 -3.38 1.51
CA VAL A 82 -2.43 -4.12 0.75
C VAL A 82 -2.23 -5.48 1.39
N GLY A 83 -2.70 -6.52 0.70
CA GLY A 83 -2.67 -7.91 1.17
C GLY A 83 -1.26 -8.49 1.24
N HIS A 84 -1.11 -9.53 2.07
CA HIS A 84 0.17 -10.18 2.37
C HIS A 84 1.02 -10.49 1.14
N ASN A 85 2.33 -10.32 1.25
CA ASN A 85 3.33 -10.62 0.23
C ASN A 85 3.13 -9.87 -1.11
N ALA A 86 2.41 -8.76 -1.14
CA ALA A 86 2.30 -7.93 -2.34
C ALA A 86 3.59 -7.15 -2.58
N VAL A 87 3.89 -6.90 -3.86
CA VAL A 87 5.01 -6.06 -4.30
C VAL A 87 4.47 -4.85 -5.05
N LEU A 88 4.72 -3.65 -4.52
CA LEU A 88 4.33 -2.39 -5.14
C LEU A 88 5.59 -1.59 -5.46
N HIS A 89 5.72 -1.16 -6.72
CA HIS A 89 6.92 -0.48 -7.18
C HIS A 89 6.55 0.74 -8.04
N GLY A 90 6.89 1.95 -7.58
CA GLY A 90 6.71 3.20 -8.32
C GLY A 90 5.30 3.45 -8.87
N CYS A 91 4.25 3.02 -8.16
CA CYS A 91 2.86 3.05 -8.61
C CYS A 91 2.01 4.02 -7.79
N THR A 92 0.79 4.25 -8.25
CA THR A 92 -0.24 5.02 -7.54
C THR A 92 -1.46 4.14 -7.27
N ILE A 93 -1.88 4.07 -6.02
CA ILE A 93 -3.09 3.37 -5.59
C ILE A 93 -4.08 4.39 -5.06
N GLY A 94 -5.26 4.48 -5.65
CA GLY A 94 -6.35 5.35 -5.21
C GLY A 94 -6.98 4.90 -3.89
N ASP A 95 -7.80 5.77 -3.31
CA ASP A 95 -8.44 5.54 -2.03
C ASP A 95 -9.35 4.30 -2.02
N GLY A 96 -9.50 3.67 -0.87
CA GLY A 96 -10.42 2.56 -0.66
C GLY A 96 -10.15 1.32 -1.49
N CYS A 97 -8.93 1.15 -2.03
CA CYS A 97 -8.58 -0.03 -2.82
C CYS A 97 -8.24 -1.25 -1.96
N LEU A 98 -8.51 -2.43 -2.52
CA LEU A 98 -8.00 -3.70 -2.01
C LEU A 98 -6.98 -4.27 -3.00
N ILE A 99 -5.74 -4.37 -2.58
CA ILE A 99 -4.64 -4.99 -3.32
C ILE A 99 -4.47 -6.42 -2.82
N GLY A 100 -4.75 -7.39 -3.67
CA GLY A 100 -4.77 -8.81 -3.30
C GLY A 100 -3.40 -9.37 -2.93
N MET A 101 -3.40 -10.40 -2.10
CA MET A 101 -2.20 -11.10 -1.63
C MET A 101 -1.32 -11.57 -2.79
N GLY A 102 -0.01 -11.37 -2.68
CA GLY A 102 0.97 -11.82 -3.67
C GLY A 102 0.87 -11.13 -5.03
N SER A 103 0.10 -10.04 -5.17
CA SER A 103 0.05 -9.27 -6.41
C SER A 103 1.31 -8.46 -6.62
N ILE A 104 1.62 -8.13 -7.89
CA ILE A 104 2.75 -7.31 -8.28
C ILE A 104 2.22 -6.12 -9.07
N ILE A 105 2.53 -4.90 -8.62
CA ILE A 105 2.13 -3.66 -9.29
C ILE A 105 3.38 -2.86 -9.64
N MET A 106 3.61 -2.68 -10.94
CA MET A 106 4.86 -2.15 -11.47
C MET A 106 4.81 -0.63 -11.71
N ASP A 107 5.97 -0.06 -12.01
CA ASP A 107 6.24 1.37 -12.21
C ASP A 107 5.21 2.08 -13.09
N GLY A 108 4.80 3.27 -12.66
CA GLY A 108 3.89 4.13 -13.39
C GLY A 108 2.47 3.61 -13.53
N SER A 109 2.14 2.48 -12.86
CA SER A 109 0.76 1.99 -12.87
C SER A 109 -0.11 2.81 -11.94
N VAL A 110 -1.36 3.02 -12.35
CA VAL A 110 -2.38 3.76 -11.58
C VAL A 110 -3.60 2.86 -11.40
N ILE A 111 -3.92 2.57 -10.15
CA ILE A 111 -5.16 1.88 -9.76
C ILE A 111 -6.15 2.94 -9.28
N GLY A 112 -7.26 3.11 -10.00
CA GLY A 112 -8.32 4.05 -9.62
C GLY A 112 -8.98 3.65 -8.31
N GLU A 113 -9.49 4.63 -7.60
CA GLU A 113 -10.13 4.47 -6.29
C GLU A 113 -11.19 3.37 -6.24
N HIS A 114 -11.41 2.82 -5.06
CA HIS A 114 -12.44 1.81 -4.79
C HIS A 114 -12.32 0.56 -5.68
N SER A 115 -11.12 0.23 -6.14
CA SER A 115 -10.85 -0.94 -7.00
C SER A 115 -10.31 -2.12 -6.22
N ILE A 116 -10.45 -3.30 -6.82
CA ILE A 116 -9.90 -4.55 -6.30
C ILE A 116 -8.88 -5.09 -7.31
N VAL A 117 -7.65 -5.27 -6.86
CA VAL A 117 -6.65 -6.08 -7.56
C VAL A 117 -6.69 -7.49 -6.98
N GLY A 118 -6.94 -8.48 -7.80
CA GLY A 118 -7.04 -9.89 -7.37
C GLY A 118 -5.69 -10.44 -6.88
N ALA A 119 -5.76 -11.43 -5.99
CA ALA A 119 -4.56 -12.12 -5.50
C ALA A 119 -3.73 -12.69 -6.66
N GLY A 120 -2.40 -12.56 -6.57
CA GLY A 120 -1.45 -13.03 -7.59
C GLY A 120 -1.52 -12.30 -8.93
N ALA A 121 -2.24 -11.19 -9.05
CA ALA A 121 -2.33 -10.43 -10.28
C ALA A 121 -1.00 -9.72 -10.61
N LEU A 122 -0.66 -9.64 -11.91
CA LEU A 122 0.50 -8.88 -12.40
C LEU A 122 0.02 -7.64 -13.17
N VAL A 123 0.11 -6.49 -12.53
CA VAL A 123 -0.13 -5.18 -13.14
C VAL A 123 1.18 -4.67 -13.74
N THR A 124 1.27 -4.69 -15.06
CA THR A 124 2.48 -4.28 -15.79
C THR A 124 2.63 -2.76 -15.82
N SER A 125 3.87 -2.28 -16.00
CA SER A 125 4.24 -0.87 -15.96
C SER A 125 3.36 0.03 -16.85
N GLY A 126 3.08 1.25 -16.37
CA GLY A 126 2.38 2.29 -17.10
C GLY A 126 0.90 2.03 -17.37
N LYS A 127 0.28 1.04 -16.73
CA LYS A 127 -1.14 0.74 -16.91
C LYS A 127 -2.00 1.59 -15.96
N THR A 128 -3.06 2.18 -16.52
CA THR A 128 -4.08 2.91 -15.75
C THR A 128 -5.39 2.16 -15.77
N TYR A 129 -5.96 1.95 -14.61
CA TYR A 129 -7.23 1.27 -14.41
C TYR A 129 -8.25 2.26 -13.82
N PRO A 130 -9.46 2.33 -14.39
CA PRO A 130 -10.48 3.27 -13.89
C PRO A 130 -10.93 2.90 -12.46
N PRO A 131 -11.54 3.85 -11.73
CA PRO A 131 -12.17 3.56 -10.45
C PRO A 131 -13.20 2.41 -10.52
N TYR A 132 -13.45 1.79 -9.37
CA TYR A 132 -14.43 0.70 -9.22
C TYR A 132 -14.14 -0.53 -10.11
N SER A 133 -12.89 -0.80 -10.41
CA SER A 133 -12.48 -1.94 -11.24
C SER A 133 -12.17 -3.18 -10.43
N LEU A 134 -12.64 -4.36 -10.89
CA LEU A 134 -12.08 -5.64 -10.52
C LEU A 134 -10.99 -6.00 -11.54
N ILE A 135 -9.74 -6.04 -11.09
CA ILE A 135 -8.53 -6.19 -11.91
C ILE A 135 -7.89 -7.54 -11.57
N MET A 136 -7.77 -8.46 -12.53
CA MET A 136 -7.27 -9.82 -12.27
C MET A 136 -6.42 -10.33 -13.42
N GLY A 137 -5.55 -11.29 -13.12
CA GLY A 137 -4.78 -12.05 -14.10
C GLY A 137 -3.31 -11.66 -14.21
N SER A 138 -2.58 -12.35 -15.08
CA SER A 138 -1.15 -12.11 -15.37
C SER A 138 -0.94 -12.26 -16.88
N PRO A 139 -0.83 -11.14 -17.64
CA PRO A 139 -0.99 -9.75 -17.21
C PRO A 139 -2.43 -9.41 -16.79
N ALA A 140 -2.56 -8.49 -15.83
CA ALA A 140 -3.84 -8.13 -15.26
C ALA A 140 -4.71 -7.30 -16.24
N LYS A 141 -6.03 -7.53 -16.18
CA LYS A 141 -7.05 -6.82 -16.96
C LYS A 141 -8.25 -6.49 -16.08
N VAL A 142 -9.03 -5.49 -16.48
CA VAL A 142 -10.35 -5.25 -15.88
C VAL A 142 -11.27 -6.41 -16.27
N VAL A 143 -11.80 -7.09 -15.27
CA VAL A 143 -12.76 -8.20 -15.46
C VAL A 143 -14.19 -7.69 -15.43
N LYS A 144 -14.46 -6.75 -14.50
CA LYS A 144 -15.76 -6.09 -14.39
C LYS A 144 -15.65 -4.82 -13.54
N THR A 145 -16.67 -3.98 -13.59
CA THR A 145 -16.88 -2.90 -12.64
C THR A 145 -17.54 -3.47 -11.38
N ILE A 146 -17.08 -3.03 -10.21
CA ILE A 146 -17.72 -3.35 -8.93
C ILE A 146 -18.75 -2.28 -8.57
N THR A 147 -19.75 -2.66 -7.79
CA THR A 147 -20.79 -1.71 -7.36
C THR A 147 -20.32 -0.83 -6.20
N PRO A 148 -20.89 0.36 -6.00
CA PRO A 148 -20.58 1.19 -4.84
C PRO A 148 -20.73 0.45 -3.51
N GLU A 149 -21.79 -0.34 -3.34
CA GLU A 149 -22.04 -1.11 -2.11
C GLU A 149 -20.93 -2.15 -1.86
N ARG A 150 -20.37 -2.74 -2.95
CA ARG A 150 -19.20 -3.62 -2.80
C ARG A 150 -17.95 -2.83 -2.45
N ALA A 151 -17.77 -1.64 -3.02
CA ALA A 151 -16.67 -0.75 -2.69
C ALA A 151 -16.70 -0.32 -1.20
N ASP A 152 -17.87 0.02 -0.67
CA ASP A 152 -18.03 0.39 0.74
C ASP A 152 -17.56 -0.74 1.68
N THR A 153 -17.74 -2.01 1.30
CA THR A 153 -17.23 -3.13 2.11
C THR A 153 -15.70 -3.19 2.19
N LEU A 154 -14.97 -2.56 1.25
CA LEU A 154 -13.51 -2.54 1.27
C LEU A 154 -12.97 -1.67 2.40
N LEU A 155 -13.66 -0.59 2.74
CA LEU A 155 -13.30 0.31 3.85
C LEU A 155 -13.27 -0.46 5.17
N GLY A 156 -14.21 -1.40 5.37
CA GLY A 156 -14.28 -2.24 6.56
C GLY A 156 -13.02 -3.11 6.76
N TYR A 157 -12.34 -3.51 5.70
CA TYR A 157 -11.04 -4.21 5.84
C TYR A 157 -9.98 -3.28 6.42
N ALA A 158 -9.88 -2.05 5.91
CA ALA A 158 -8.91 -1.08 6.39
C ALA A 158 -9.17 -0.72 7.86
N GLU A 159 -10.42 -0.45 8.24
CA GLU A 159 -10.83 -0.19 9.61
C GLU A 159 -10.52 -1.36 10.55
N GLY A 160 -10.80 -2.60 10.12
CA GLY A 160 -10.47 -3.80 10.87
C GLY A 160 -8.98 -3.95 11.17
N TYR A 161 -8.13 -3.61 10.20
CA TYR A 161 -6.68 -3.61 10.40
C TYR A 161 -6.20 -2.47 11.29
N TYR A 162 -6.83 -1.30 11.24
CA TYR A 162 -6.54 -0.23 12.19
C TYR A 162 -6.86 -0.66 13.63
N GLN A 163 -8.03 -1.28 13.89
CA GLN A 163 -8.37 -1.79 15.21
C GLN A 163 -7.37 -2.84 15.68
N LYS A 164 -6.97 -3.77 14.80
CA LYS A 164 -5.94 -4.76 15.09
C LYS A 164 -4.58 -4.12 15.42
N ALA A 165 -4.20 -3.07 14.71
CA ALA A 165 -2.99 -2.31 15.00
C ALA A 165 -3.01 -1.67 16.40
N LEU A 166 -4.18 -1.15 16.83
CA LEU A 166 -4.36 -0.65 18.20
C LEU A 166 -4.22 -1.75 19.26
N GLU A 167 -4.70 -2.97 18.97
CA GLU A 167 -4.50 -4.13 19.84
C GLU A 167 -3.03 -4.50 19.95
N TYR A 168 -2.30 -4.54 18.84
CA TYR A 168 -0.84 -4.77 18.84
C TYR A 168 -0.09 -3.71 19.65
N LYS A 169 -0.43 -2.43 19.51
CA LYS A 169 0.17 -1.36 20.33
C LYS A 169 0.02 -1.60 21.83
N LYS A 170 -1.12 -2.16 22.28
CA LYS A 170 -1.35 -2.45 23.70
C LYS A 170 -0.53 -3.65 24.20
N VAL A 171 -0.24 -4.62 23.33
CA VAL A 171 0.45 -5.85 23.70
C VAL A 171 1.97 -5.69 23.60
N LEU A 172 2.44 -4.92 22.63
CA LEU A 172 3.88 -4.78 22.34
C LEU A 172 4.51 -3.57 23.05
N GLY A 173 3.73 -2.65 23.59
CA GLY A 173 4.17 -1.46 24.36
C GLY A 173 4.45 -0.30 23.48
#